data_06d68b996d3ad9f2d4639f5cb8d18753
#
_entry.id   06d68b996d3ad9f2d4639f5cb8d18753
#
_cell.length_a   1.000
_cell.length_b   1.000
_cell.length_c   1.000
_cell.angle_alpha   90.00
_cell.angle_beta   90.00
_cell.angle_gamma   90.00
#
_symmetry.space_group_name_H-M   'P 1'
#
loop_
_entity.id
_entity.type
_entity.pdbx_description
1 polymer ?
#
loop_
_entity_poly.entity_id
_entity_poly.type
_entity_poly.pdbx_seq_one_letter_code
_entity_poly.pdbx_strand_id
1 'polypeptide(L)'
;MNELSASNKQLKSAHDRILQDMENVIAALDKRETILNERVQEFNRKKHEIDQANGNRAVTDDDLVEINAGGKMIVAKRSTLTQIQGSSRMDALFSGRWDKKLMRDSHGRIFLDVDPICFQAIVDYLTEMTISSKDSPPSPPNVDDVNKLILNHQLELFGLGPDNSPSLPDSTIINDAIN
;
A
#
# COMPACT_ATOMS: atom_id res chain seq x y z
N MET A 1 32.42 -57.37 19.54
CA MET A 1 32.74 -56.62 18.27
C MET A 1 31.56 -56.47 17.30
N ASN A 2 30.52 -57.29 17.35
CA ASN A 2 29.37 -57.21 16.41
C ASN A 2 28.38 -56.08 16.66
N GLU A 3 28.19 -55.66 17.92
CA GLU A 3 27.19 -54.59 18.23
C GLU A 3 27.64 -53.19 17.76
N LEU A 4 28.91 -52.84 17.88
CA LEU A 4 29.49 -51.60 17.38
C LEU A 4 29.41 -51.50 15.85
N SER A 5 29.57 -52.58 15.15
CA SER A 5 29.45 -52.65 13.69
C SER A 5 28.00 -52.47 13.23
N ALA A 6 27.04 -53.06 13.94
CA ALA A 6 25.60 -52.87 13.66
C ALA A 6 25.14 -51.47 13.94
N SER A 7 25.57 -50.82 15.03
CA SER A 7 25.27 -49.43 15.39
C SER A 7 25.81 -48.44 14.35
N ASN A 8 27.05 -48.62 13.89
CA ASN A 8 27.65 -47.80 12.83
C ASN A 8 26.88 -47.90 11.49
N LYS A 9 26.40 -49.09 11.15
CA LYS A 9 25.61 -49.31 9.95
C LYS A 9 24.25 -48.59 10.04
N GLN A 10 23.60 -48.62 11.21
CA GLN A 10 22.34 -47.90 11.46
C GLN A 10 22.55 -46.40 11.40
N LEU A 11 23.62 -45.88 12.01
CA LEU A 11 23.95 -44.45 11.99
C LEU A 11 24.18 -43.95 10.56
N LYS A 12 24.95 -44.72 9.78
CA LYS A 12 25.18 -44.39 8.36
C LYS A 12 23.86 -44.34 7.56
N SER A 13 23.00 -45.36 7.74
CA SER A 13 21.71 -45.39 7.06
C SER A 13 20.78 -44.22 7.46
N ALA A 14 20.80 -43.83 8.74
CA ALA A 14 20.05 -42.65 9.19
C ALA A 14 20.61 -41.34 8.60
N HIS A 15 21.93 -41.22 8.54
CA HIS A 15 22.58 -40.07 7.91
C HIS A 15 22.24 -39.97 6.42
N ASP A 16 22.30 -41.06 5.67
CA ASP A 16 21.98 -41.08 4.23
C ASP A 16 20.50 -40.68 3.98
N ARG A 17 19.57 -41.11 4.87
CA ARG A 17 18.17 -40.69 4.81
C ARG A 17 17.99 -39.19 5.03
N ILE A 18 18.65 -38.63 6.05
CA ILE A 18 18.60 -37.22 6.33
C ILE A 18 19.11 -36.41 5.15
N LEU A 19 20.22 -36.81 4.54
CA LEU A 19 20.75 -36.15 3.34
C LEU A 19 19.74 -36.16 2.18
N GLN A 20 19.13 -37.32 1.93
CA GLN A 20 18.11 -37.45 0.87
C GLN A 20 16.89 -36.60 1.15
N ASP A 21 16.43 -36.54 2.39
CA ASP A 21 15.31 -35.70 2.79
C ASP A 21 15.65 -34.20 2.63
N MET A 22 16.86 -33.77 2.97
CA MET A 22 17.34 -32.41 2.76
C MET A 22 17.39 -32.06 1.26
N GLU A 23 17.91 -32.95 0.41
CA GLU A 23 17.93 -32.75 -1.04
C GLU A 23 16.51 -32.59 -1.61
N ASN A 24 15.56 -33.41 -1.15
CA ASN A 24 14.17 -33.32 -1.55
C ASN A 24 13.51 -31.96 -1.13
N VAL A 25 13.83 -31.52 0.08
CA VAL A 25 13.33 -30.19 0.57
C VAL A 25 13.92 -29.06 -0.24
N ILE A 26 15.23 -29.09 -0.53
CA ILE A 26 15.89 -28.07 -1.35
C ILE A 26 15.23 -28.03 -2.75
N ALA A 27 15.07 -29.16 -3.41
CA ALA A 27 14.43 -29.22 -4.72
C ALA A 27 12.98 -28.71 -4.70
N ALA A 28 12.24 -28.97 -3.62
CA ALA A 28 10.89 -28.44 -3.46
C ALA A 28 10.88 -26.90 -3.26
N LEU A 29 11.84 -26.36 -2.53
CA LEU A 29 11.99 -24.91 -2.32
C LEU A 29 12.37 -24.22 -3.63
N ASP A 30 13.33 -24.74 -4.38
CA ASP A 30 13.75 -24.17 -5.68
C ASP A 30 12.57 -24.12 -6.66
N LYS A 31 11.76 -25.18 -6.68
CA LYS A 31 10.55 -25.22 -7.49
C LYS A 31 9.53 -24.16 -7.08
N ARG A 32 9.34 -23.96 -5.76
CA ARG A 32 8.43 -22.93 -5.25
C ARG A 32 8.93 -21.53 -5.57
N GLU A 33 10.22 -21.30 -5.45
CA GLU A 33 10.86 -20.03 -5.81
C GLU A 33 10.66 -19.72 -7.30
N THR A 34 10.89 -20.70 -8.17
CA THR A 34 10.64 -20.53 -9.61
C THR A 34 9.21 -20.13 -9.90
N ILE A 35 8.24 -20.84 -9.35
CA ILE A 35 6.81 -20.53 -9.51
C ILE A 35 6.46 -19.12 -8.98
N LEU A 36 7.05 -18.73 -7.85
CA LEU A 36 6.83 -17.42 -7.27
C LEU A 36 7.38 -16.32 -8.18
N ASN A 37 8.59 -16.50 -8.70
CA ASN A 37 9.23 -15.56 -9.60
C ASN A 37 8.42 -15.38 -10.91
N GLU A 38 7.92 -16.47 -11.48
CA GLU A 38 7.04 -16.41 -12.65
C GLU A 38 5.75 -15.62 -12.37
N ARG A 39 5.12 -15.84 -11.21
CA ARG A 39 3.92 -15.08 -10.81
C ARG A 39 4.21 -13.60 -10.60
N VAL A 40 5.35 -13.27 -10.00
CA VAL A 40 5.77 -11.86 -9.81
C VAL A 40 6.00 -11.19 -11.16
N GLN A 41 6.64 -11.88 -12.11
CA GLN A 41 6.84 -11.34 -13.45
C GLN A 41 5.50 -11.11 -14.18
N GLU A 42 4.58 -12.08 -14.12
CA GLU A 42 3.26 -11.93 -14.72
C GLU A 42 2.46 -10.78 -14.08
N PHE A 43 2.51 -10.66 -12.76
CA PHE A 43 1.88 -9.56 -12.05
C PHE A 43 2.44 -8.20 -12.49
N ASN A 44 3.76 -8.07 -12.57
CA ASN A 44 4.41 -6.84 -13.01
C ASN A 44 4.07 -6.49 -14.46
N ARG A 45 3.97 -7.49 -15.34
CA ARG A 45 3.52 -7.30 -16.71
C ARG A 45 2.10 -6.76 -16.78
N LYS A 46 1.15 -7.40 -16.08
CA LYS A 46 -0.25 -6.95 -16.02
C LYS A 46 -0.38 -5.55 -15.42
N LYS A 47 0.36 -5.29 -14.35
CA LYS A 47 0.41 -3.94 -13.74
C LYS A 47 0.87 -2.90 -14.76
N HIS A 48 1.95 -3.20 -15.50
CA HIS A 48 2.48 -2.30 -16.53
C HIS A 48 1.48 -2.05 -17.66
N GLU A 49 0.76 -3.08 -18.12
CA GLU A 49 -0.29 -2.94 -19.14
C GLU A 49 -1.44 -2.04 -18.65
N ILE A 50 -1.87 -2.21 -17.40
CA ILE A 50 -2.91 -1.37 -16.79
C ILE A 50 -2.43 0.08 -16.66
N ASP A 51 -1.21 0.29 -16.19
CA ASP A 51 -0.62 1.64 -16.05
C ASP A 51 -0.49 2.34 -17.41
N GLN A 52 -0.15 1.59 -18.47
CA GLN A 52 -0.12 2.16 -19.83
C GLN A 52 -1.50 2.56 -20.35
N ALA A 53 -2.50 1.72 -20.08
CA ALA A 53 -3.85 1.96 -20.58
C ALA A 53 -4.57 3.10 -19.86
N ASN A 54 -4.35 3.26 -18.55
CA ASN A 54 -5.12 4.14 -17.69
C ASN A 54 -4.32 5.28 -17.07
N GLY A 55 -2.98 5.10 -16.94
CA GLY A 55 -2.12 6.04 -16.23
C GLY A 55 -1.59 7.18 -17.09
N ASN A 56 -1.03 8.17 -16.42
CA ASN A 56 -0.18 9.19 -17.00
C ASN A 56 1.25 9.02 -16.47
N ARG A 57 2.18 8.66 -17.33
CA ARG A 57 3.58 8.42 -16.98
C ARG A 57 4.39 9.69 -16.71
N ALA A 58 3.84 10.85 -17.08
CA ALA A 58 4.51 12.14 -16.90
C ALA A 58 4.23 12.76 -15.53
N VAL A 59 3.45 12.08 -14.65
CA VAL A 59 3.14 12.62 -13.33
C VAL A 59 4.30 12.41 -12.36
N THR A 60 4.54 13.42 -11.54
CA THR A 60 5.54 13.43 -10.47
C THR A 60 4.90 13.77 -9.13
N ASP A 61 5.57 13.44 -8.04
CA ASP A 61 5.10 13.73 -6.69
C ASP A 61 4.98 15.24 -6.42
N ASP A 62 5.78 16.05 -7.09
CA ASP A 62 5.77 17.51 -6.98
C ASP A 62 4.69 18.21 -7.85
N ASP A 63 3.95 17.47 -8.68
CA ASP A 63 2.88 18.04 -9.50
C ASP A 63 1.82 18.68 -8.62
N LEU A 64 1.36 19.87 -9.04
CA LEU A 64 0.15 20.47 -8.52
C LEU A 64 -1.07 19.86 -9.19
N VAL A 65 -1.96 19.31 -8.39
CA VAL A 65 -3.22 18.72 -8.84
C VAL A 65 -4.35 19.72 -8.60
N GLU A 66 -5.00 20.14 -9.68
CA GLU A 66 -6.18 20.99 -9.62
C GLU A 66 -7.44 20.11 -9.58
N ILE A 67 -8.23 20.28 -8.53
CA ILE A 67 -9.43 19.49 -8.25
C ILE A 67 -10.62 20.42 -8.17
N ASN A 68 -11.64 20.13 -8.95
CA ASN A 68 -12.96 20.73 -8.81
C ASN A 68 -13.81 19.81 -7.91
N ALA A 69 -13.87 20.13 -6.63
CA ALA A 69 -14.67 19.40 -5.64
C ALA A 69 -16.04 20.05 -5.51
N GLY A 70 -17.07 19.43 -6.09
CA GLY A 70 -18.44 19.94 -6.02
C GLY A 70 -18.61 21.39 -6.46
N GLY A 71 -17.80 21.88 -7.39
CA GLY A 71 -17.82 23.27 -7.89
C GLY A 71 -16.78 24.21 -7.26
N LYS A 72 -16.10 23.83 -6.17
CA LYS A 72 -15.00 24.59 -5.56
C LYS A 72 -13.65 24.07 -6.05
N MET A 73 -12.79 24.98 -6.48
CA MET A 73 -11.43 24.64 -6.85
C MET A 73 -10.55 24.46 -5.60
N ILE A 74 -9.88 23.33 -5.55
CA ILE A 74 -8.89 22.98 -4.51
C ILE A 74 -7.61 22.56 -5.23
N VAL A 75 -6.47 23.04 -4.76
CA VAL A 75 -5.16 22.72 -5.32
C VAL A 75 -4.30 22.09 -4.24
N ALA A 76 -3.71 20.97 -4.55
CA ALA A 76 -2.79 20.27 -3.63
C ALA A 76 -1.63 19.63 -4.39
N LYS A 77 -0.50 19.40 -3.71
CA LYS A 77 0.57 18.58 -4.27
C LYS A 77 0.13 17.12 -4.38
N ARG A 78 0.58 16.45 -5.44
CA ARG A 78 0.33 15.03 -5.62
C ARG A 78 0.84 14.22 -4.44
N SER A 79 2.06 14.47 -3.98
CA SER A 79 2.65 13.85 -2.80
C SER A 79 1.77 13.96 -1.54
N THR A 80 1.11 15.10 -1.34
CA THR A 80 0.16 15.28 -0.22
C THR A 80 -1.04 14.35 -0.34
N LEU A 81 -1.60 14.21 -1.54
CA LEU A 81 -2.78 13.38 -1.79
C LEU A 81 -2.49 11.88 -1.78
N THR A 82 -1.24 11.48 -2.00
CA THR A 82 -0.80 10.07 -2.10
C THR A 82 0.06 9.61 -0.92
N GLN A 83 0.23 10.43 0.12
CA GLN A 83 1.11 10.11 1.24
C GLN A 83 0.66 8.89 2.06
N ILE A 84 -0.64 8.57 2.10
CA ILE A 84 -1.17 7.35 2.73
C ILE A 84 -1.14 6.23 1.71
N GLN A 85 0.04 5.63 1.56
CA GLN A 85 0.31 4.65 0.53
C GLN A 85 -0.43 3.32 0.73
N GLY A 86 -0.84 2.74 -0.38
CA GLY A 86 -1.16 1.30 -0.51
C GLY A 86 -2.57 0.89 -0.13
N SER A 87 -3.29 1.60 0.70
CA SER A 87 -4.63 1.22 1.17
C SER A 87 -5.72 2.27 0.96
N SER A 88 -5.36 3.53 0.68
CA SER A 88 -6.36 4.57 0.52
C SER A 88 -6.82 4.71 -0.93
N ARG A 89 -8.13 4.95 -1.13
CA ARG A 89 -8.66 5.32 -2.45
C ARG A 89 -8.10 6.66 -2.91
N MET A 90 -7.72 7.53 -1.99
CA MET A 90 -7.05 8.78 -2.27
C MET A 90 -5.74 8.55 -3.04
N ASP A 91 -4.85 7.66 -2.53
CA ASP A 91 -3.63 7.26 -3.23
C ASP A 91 -3.96 6.70 -4.62
N ALA A 92 -4.92 5.79 -4.72
CA ALA A 92 -5.30 5.19 -5.99
C ALA A 92 -5.74 6.25 -7.03
N LEU A 93 -6.56 7.23 -6.62
CA LEU A 93 -7.06 8.29 -7.49
C LEU A 93 -5.94 9.21 -7.99
N PHE A 94 -5.04 9.62 -7.11
CA PHE A 94 -4.08 10.69 -7.41
C PHE A 94 -2.66 10.17 -7.73
N SER A 95 -2.40 8.86 -7.67
CA SER A 95 -1.11 8.26 -8.03
C SER A 95 -0.72 8.35 -9.52
N GLY A 96 -1.60 8.89 -10.37
CA GLY A 96 -1.41 8.91 -11.82
C GLY A 96 -1.78 7.61 -12.54
N ARG A 97 -1.97 6.50 -11.82
CA ARG A 97 -2.33 5.19 -12.41
C ARG A 97 -3.66 5.20 -13.16
N TRP A 98 -4.59 6.05 -12.74
CA TRP A 98 -5.94 6.16 -13.30
C TRP A 98 -6.21 7.53 -13.94
N ASP A 99 -5.20 8.35 -14.12
CA ASP A 99 -5.31 9.75 -14.52
C ASP A 99 -6.14 9.97 -15.80
N LYS A 100 -6.04 9.04 -16.76
CA LYS A 100 -6.83 9.08 -18.02
C LYS A 100 -8.30 8.71 -17.83
N LYS A 101 -8.68 8.10 -16.71
CA LYS A 101 -10.05 7.67 -16.42
C LYS A 101 -10.77 8.60 -15.47
N LEU A 102 -10.05 9.53 -14.84
CA LEU A 102 -10.67 10.51 -13.97
C LEU A 102 -11.54 11.48 -14.77
N MET A 103 -12.73 11.75 -14.27
CA MET A 103 -13.61 12.76 -14.83
C MET A 103 -12.93 14.12 -14.73
N ARG A 104 -13.08 14.92 -15.79
CA ARG A 104 -12.54 16.29 -15.84
C ARG A 104 -13.63 17.28 -16.17
N ASP A 105 -13.52 18.45 -15.58
CA ASP A 105 -14.40 19.56 -15.92
C ASP A 105 -13.99 20.24 -17.25
N SER A 106 -14.72 21.27 -17.65
CA SER A 106 -14.47 22.02 -18.90
C SER A 106 -13.11 22.71 -18.97
N HIS A 107 -12.41 22.84 -17.83
CA HIS A 107 -11.06 23.43 -17.74
C HIS A 107 -9.96 22.36 -17.65
N GLY A 108 -10.31 21.07 -17.75
CA GLY A 108 -9.36 19.94 -17.67
C GLY A 108 -8.97 19.53 -16.24
N ARG A 109 -9.57 20.14 -15.19
CA ARG A 109 -9.33 19.81 -13.79
C ARG A 109 -10.04 18.51 -13.42
N ILE A 110 -9.47 17.75 -12.50
CA ILE A 110 -10.12 16.55 -11.97
C ILE A 110 -11.42 16.95 -11.27
N PHE A 111 -12.54 16.37 -11.70
CA PHE A 111 -13.84 16.63 -11.09
C PHE A 111 -14.19 15.52 -10.10
N LEU A 112 -14.49 15.91 -8.87
CA LEU A 112 -15.02 15.05 -7.82
C LEU A 112 -16.39 15.54 -7.39
N ASP A 113 -17.38 14.67 -7.44
CA ASP A 113 -18.74 14.96 -6.96
C ASP A 113 -18.80 14.69 -5.44
N VAL A 114 -18.24 15.62 -4.68
CA VAL A 114 -18.09 15.54 -3.21
C VAL A 114 -18.43 16.89 -2.58
N ASP A 115 -18.74 16.90 -1.29
CA ASP A 115 -18.90 18.16 -0.56
C ASP A 115 -17.56 18.90 -0.46
N PRO A 116 -17.49 20.15 -0.94
CA PRO A 116 -16.22 20.88 -1.00
C PRO A 116 -15.65 21.29 0.35
N ILE A 117 -16.50 21.49 1.37
CA ILE A 117 -16.06 21.87 2.73
C ILE A 117 -15.37 20.68 3.38
N CYS A 118 -16.01 19.52 3.31
CA CYS A 118 -15.48 18.29 3.86
C CYS A 118 -14.20 17.83 3.14
N PHE A 119 -14.18 17.95 1.80
CA PHE A 119 -13.00 17.60 1.02
C PHE A 119 -11.83 18.54 1.30
N GLN A 120 -12.07 19.84 1.48
CA GLN A 120 -11.03 20.79 1.88
C GLN A 120 -10.45 20.42 3.24
N ALA A 121 -11.29 20.10 4.25
CA ALA A 121 -10.82 19.68 5.57
C ALA A 121 -9.95 18.42 5.51
N ILE A 122 -10.26 17.49 4.60
CA ILE A 122 -9.42 16.30 4.36
C ILE A 122 -8.07 16.70 3.77
N VAL A 123 -8.04 17.57 2.75
CA VAL A 123 -6.80 18.03 2.12
C VAL A 123 -5.94 18.84 3.09
N ASP A 124 -6.55 19.67 3.94
CA ASP A 124 -5.85 20.44 4.98
C ASP A 124 -5.20 19.49 5.99
N TYR A 125 -5.91 18.48 6.46
CA TYR A 125 -5.37 17.44 7.34
C TYR A 125 -4.20 16.69 6.71
N LEU A 126 -4.31 16.29 5.46
CA LEU A 126 -3.21 15.65 4.73
C LEU A 126 -2.00 16.59 4.58
N THR A 127 -2.24 17.88 4.40
CA THR A 127 -1.18 18.88 4.34
C THR A 127 -0.48 19.03 5.69
N GLU A 128 -1.25 19.09 6.79
CA GLU A 128 -0.70 19.11 8.14
C GLU A 128 0.13 17.86 8.45
N MET A 129 -0.30 16.68 8.01
CA MET A 129 0.50 15.45 8.15
C MET A 129 1.87 15.55 7.50
N THR A 130 1.99 16.26 6.37
CA THR A 130 3.26 16.44 5.65
C THR A 130 4.26 17.30 6.44
N ILE A 131 3.76 18.27 7.22
CA ILE A 131 4.60 19.25 7.95
C ILE A 131 4.73 18.93 9.43
N SER A 132 3.90 18.02 9.97
CA SER A 132 3.87 17.65 11.37
C SER A 132 5.07 16.77 11.76
N SER A 133 5.50 16.87 13.02
CA SER A 133 6.51 16.00 13.61
C SER A 133 5.85 14.86 14.40
N LYS A 134 6.64 13.84 14.76
CA LYS A 134 6.17 12.75 15.62
C LYS A 134 5.70 13.22 16.99
N ASP A 135 6.27 14.33 17.48
CA ASP A 135 5.95 14.89 18.79
C ASP A 135 4.69 15.79 18.78
N SER A 136 4.24 16.18 17.58
CA SER A 136 3.04 17.01 17.40
C SER A 136 2.26 16.48 16.19
N PRO A 137 1.48 15.39 16.37
CA PRO A 137 0.67 14.84 15.29
C PRO A 137 -0.44 15.83 14.90
N PRO A 138 -0.87 15.83 13.63
CA PRO A 138 -1.95 16.71 13.16
C PRO A 138 -3.27 16.37 13.84
N SER A 139 -4.12 17.38 14.01
CA SER A 139 -5.49 17.16 14.47
C SER A 139 -6.31 16.48 13.38
N PRO A 140 -7.19 15.52 13.72
CA PRO A 140 -8.11 14.93 12.75
C PRO A 140 -8.91 15.99 12.01
N PRO A 141 -9.32 15.76 10.75
CA PRO A 141 -10.11 16.72 10.00
C PRO A 141 -11.41 17.01 10.74
N ASN A 142 -11.78 18.28 10.83
CA ASN A 142 -12.95 18.72 11.56
C ASN A 142 -13.74 19.75 10.73
N VAL A 143 -15.06 19.71 10.85
CA VAL A 143 -16.01 20.63 10.23
C VAL A 143 -17.13 20.94 11.22
N ASP A 144 -18.00 21.89 10.88
CA ASP A 144 -19.19 22.19 11.67
C ASP A 144 -20.07 20.93 11.86
N ASP A 145 -20.84 20.88 12.94
CA ASP A 145 -21.67 19.71 13.31
C ASP A 145 -22.61 19.27 12.18
N VAL A 146 -23.12 20.19 11.38
CA VAL A 146 -23.99 19.90 10.23
C VAL A 146 -23.27 19.04 9.17
N ASN A 147 -21.97 19.23 9.00
CA ASN A 147 -21.18 18.58 7.97
C ASN A 147 -20.42 17.32 8.48
N LYS A 148 -20.45 17.02 9.78
CA LYS A 148 -19.71 15.89 10.37
C LYS A 148 -20.08 14.55 9.77
N LEU A 149 -21.38 14.31 9.50
CA LEU A 149 -21.80 13.05 8.90
C LEU A 149 -21.25 12.91 7.47
N ILE A 150 -21.28 14.01 6.71
CA ILE A 150 -20.75 14.05 5.33
C ILE A 150 -19.23 13.84 5.34
N LEU A 151 -18.53 14.50 6.27
CA LEU A 151 -17.08 14.31 6.46
C LEU A 151 -16.74 12.83 6.73
N ASN A 152 -17.44 12.18 7.66
CA ASN A 152 -17.21 10.78 7.97
C ASN A 152 -17.41 9.89 6.75
N HIS A 153 -18.49 10.08 5.98
CA HIS A 153 -18.71 9.34 4.73
C HIS A 153 -17.60 9.60 3.71
N GLN A 154 -17.11 10.82 3.59
CA GLN A 154 -16.01 11.12 2.68
C GLN A 154 -14.68 10.50 3.15
N LEU A 155 -14.40 10.50 4.45
CA LEU A 155 -13.23 9.81 5.01
C LEU A 155 -13.27 8.31 4.69
N GLU A 156 -14.42 7.66 4.87
CA GLU A 156 -14.63 6.26 4.50
C GLU A 156 -14.48 6.06 2.98
N LEU A 157 -15.09 6.95 2.17
CA LEU A 157 -15.01 6.91 0.71
C LEU A 157 -13.54 6.93 0.23
N PHE A 158 -12.73 7.78 0.84
CA PHE A 158 -11.31 7.90 0.47
C PHE A 158 -10.39 6.90 1.18
N GLY A 159 -10.93 6.04 2.04
CA GLY A 159 -10.15 5.05 2.80
C GLY A 159 -9.28 5.68 3.89
N LEU A 160 -9.75 6.78 4.47
CA LEU A 160 -9.09 7.53 5.54
C LEU A 160 -9.85 7.38 6.88
N GLY A 161 -10.83 6.49 6.95
CA GLY A 161 -11.59 6.20 8.17
C GLY A 161 -10.73 5.52 9.25
N PRO A 162 -11.21 5.51 10.52
CA PRO A 162 -10.45 5.00 11.66
C PRO A 162 -10.01 3.54 11.53
N ASP A 163 -10.72 2.71 10.78
CA ASP A 163 -10.39 1.30 10.55
C ASP A 163 -9.24 1.11 9.54
N ASN A 164 -8.86 2.15 8.80
CA ASN A 164 -7.80 2.14 7.80
C ASN A 164 -6.56 2.95 8.21
N SER A 165 -6.47 3.36 9.48
CA SER A 165 -5.22 3.93 9.98
C SER A 165 -4.11 2.89 9.79
N PRO A 166 -2.98 3.22 9.12
CA PRO A 166 -1.87 2.30 9.02
C PRO A 166 -1.41 1.98 10.44
N SER A 167 -1.69 0.75 10.89
CA SER A 167 -1.05 0.24 12.10
C SER A 167 0.44 0.34 11.86
N LEU A 168 1.13 1.17 12.61
CA LEU A 168 2.58 1.16 12.69
C LEU A 168 3.00 -0.29 12.87
N PRO A 169 3.97 -0.81 12.09
CA PRO A 169 4.42 -2.17 12.27
C PRO A 169 4.86 -2.33 13.73
N ASP A 170 4.20 -3.25 14.38
CA ASP A 170 4.42 -3.58 15.78
C ASP A 170 5.89 -3.99 15.93
N SER A 171 6.68 -3.18 16.62
CA SER A 171 8.11 -3.40 16.87
C SER A 171 8.38 -4.59 17.80
N THR A 172 7.37 -5.43 18.06
CA THR A 172 7.42 -6.53 19.02
C THR A 172 7.89 -7.87 18.43
N ILE A 173 8.14 -7.98 17.12
CA ILE A 173 8.47 -9.29 16.48
C ILE A 173 9.99 -9.55 16.37
N ILE A 174 10.86 -8.70 16.93
CA ILE A 174 12.32 -8.91 16.79
C ILE A 174 12.98 -9.59 18.03
N ASN A 175 12.24 -9.85 19.12
CA ASN A 175 12.86 -10.36 20.36
C ASN A 175 12.72 -11.87 20.61
N ASP A 176 12.03 -12.65 19.79
CA ASP A 176 11.86 -14.09 20.04
C ASP A 176 12.76 -15.02 19.17
N ALA A 177 13.75 -14.45 18.47
CA ALA A 177 14.67 -15.25 17.64
C ALA A 177 16.09 -15.38 18.22
N ILE A 178 16.35 -14.93 19.46
CA ILE A 178 17.65 -15.13 20.15
C ILE A 178 17.37 -15.58 21.58
N ASN A 179 17.02 -16.85 21.76
CA ASN A 179 17.30 -17.66 22.95
C ASN A 179 17.29 -19.14 22.56
#